data_cafd70356cd89dcfc6023bf4fe8310e7
#
_entry.id   cafd70356cd89dcfc6023bf4fe8310e7
#
_cell.length_a   1.000
_cell.length_b   1.000
_cell.length_c   1.000
_cell.angle_alpha   90.00
_cell.angle_beta   90.00
_cell.angle_gamma   90.00
#
_symmetry.space_group_name_H-M   'P 1'
#
loop_
_entity.id
_entity.type
_entity.pdbx_description
1 polymer ?
#
loop_
_entity_poly.entity_id
_entity_poly.type
_entity_poly.pdbx_seq_one_letter_code
_entity_poly.pdbx_strand_id
1 'polypeptide(L)'
;MNYDMSSYFEDPEFKEALAKYEGMVENHTPAYFEADELIDIAEYYTLKGRHKDADKAIDLTLQLHPENTDALVFRIRSLMLQNKKEEAKVVAQLIANSTDRECRFLQADMLMEEDRIEEAEEIFKQLVMDEEYEVDTLLDIIQDYTNANQEEYAGQWV
;
A
#
# COMPACT_ATOMS: atom_id res chain seq x y z
N MET A 1 6.59 13.34 -10.70
CA MET A 1 5.90 12.85 -11.92
C MET A 1 4.63 12.14 -11.51
N ASN A 2 3.49 12.75 -11.75
CA ASN A 2 2.24 12.01 -11.62
C ASN A 2 2.21 11.01 -12.77
N TYR A 3 2.54 9.77 -12.48
CA TYR A 3 2.23 8.68 -13.38
C TYR A 3 0.70 8.67 -13.50
N ASP A 4 0.21 9.04 -14.65
CA ASP A 4 -1.22 8.96 -14.93
C ASP A 4 -1.60 7.46 -15.00
N MET A 5 -2.02 6.91 -13.87
CA MET A 5 -2.47 5.51 -13.77
C MET A 5 -3.59 5.20 -14.78
N SER A 6 -4.33 6.22 -15.25
CA SER A 6 -5.36 6.02 -16.25
C SER A 6 -4.79 5.56 -17.58
N SER A 7 -3.60 6.03 -17.95
CA SER A 7 -2.93 5.61 -19.20
C SER A 7 -2.41 4.17 -19.11
N TYR A 8 -1.97 3.74 -17.93
CA TYR A 8 -1.53 2.36 -17.68
C TYR A 8 -2.68 1.36 -17.90
N PHE A 9 -3.88 1.69 -17.42
CA PHE A 9 -5.05 0.82 -17.58
C PHE A 9 -5.59 0.76 -19.02
N GLU A 10 -5.09 1.60 -19.91
CA GLU A 10 -5.33 1.50 -21.36
C GLU A 10 -4.34 0.54 -22.06
N ASP A 11 -3.30 0.10 -21.37
CA ASP A 11 -2.33 -0.84 -21.91
C ASP A 11 -2.98 -2.18 -22.30
N PRO A 12 -2.70 -2.73 -23.49
CA PRO A 12 -3.28 -4.00 -23.93
C PRO A 12 -2.96 -5.19 -23.04
N GLU A 13 -1.77 -5.23 -22.44
CA GLU A 13 -1.38 -6.32 -21.51
C GLU A 13 -2.22 -6.28 -20.24
N PHE A 14 -2.44 -5.09 -19.70
CA PHE A 14 -3.34 -4.92 -18.56
C PHE A 14 -4.78 -5.33 -18.88
N LYS A 15 -5.30 -4.89 -20.03
CA LYS A 15 -6.67 -5.24 -20.46
C LYS A 15 -6.84 -6.75 -20.66
N GLU A 16 -5.82 -7.43 -21.17
CA GLU A 16 -5.83 -8.89 -21.31
C GLU A 16 -5.86 -9.58 -19.93
N ALA A 17 -5.03 -9.15 -18.99
CA ALA A 17 -5.01 -9.68 -17.63
C ALA A 17 -6.34 -9.44 -16.91
N LEU A 18 -6.93 -8.25 -17.05
CA LEU A 18 -8.24 -7.92 -16.48
C LEU A 18 -9.35 -8.81 -17.07
N ALA A 19 -9.40 -8.97 -18.40
CA ALA A 19 -10.38 -9.83 -19.07
C ALA A 19 -10.26 -11.29 -18.62
N LYS A 20 -9.03 -11.79 -18.49
CA LYS A 20 -8.74 -13.13 -17.95
C LYS A 20 -9.24 -13.30 -16.52
N TYR A 21 -8.99 -12.30 -15.67
CA TYR A 21 -9.45 -12.30 -14.27
C TYR A 21 -10.98 -12.27 -14.19
N GLU A 22 -11.64 -11.38 -14.90
CA GLU A 22 -13.09 -11.28 -14.92
C GLU A 22 -13.74 -12.55 -15.46
N GLY A 23 -13.17 -13.15 -16.51
CA GLY A 23 -13.62 -14.44 -17.04
C GLY A 23 -13.48 -15.59 -16.04
N MET A 24 -12.39 -15.61 -15.26
CA MET A 24 -12.19 -16.57 -14.18
C MET A 24 -13.26 -16.43 -13.10
N VAL A 25 -13.53 -15.21 -12.67
CA VAL A 25 -14.53 -14.91 -11.63
C VAL A 25 -15.94 -15.28 -12.10
N GLU A 26 -16.30 -14.92 -13.33
CA GLU A 26 -17.63 -15.17 -13.91
C GLU A 26 -17.89 -16.66 -14.13
N ASN A 27 -16.91 -17.38 -14.66
CA ASN A 27 -17.07 -18.79 -15.04
C ASN A 27 -16.63 -19.77 -13.95
N HIS A 28 -16.12 -19.28 -12.81
CA HIS A 28 -15.58 -20.10 -11.72
C HIS A 28 -14.50 -21.09 -12.20
N THR A 29 -13.67 -20.66 -13.16
CA THR A 29 -12.60 -21.47 -13.73
C THR A 29 -11.26 -21.06 -13.12
N PRO A 30 -10.40 -21.99 -12.69
CA PRO A 30 -9.11 -21.63 -12.13
C PRO A 30 -8.20 -21.03 -13.19
N ALA A 31 -7.46 -19.98 -12.83
CA ALA A 31 -6.43 -19.38 -13.64
C ALA A 31 -5.27 -18.93 -12.73
N TYR A 32 -4.07 -18.96 -13.27
CA TYR A 32 -2.88 -18.45 -12.57
C TYR A 32 -2.62 -17.01 -12.97
N PHE A 33 -2.18 -16.22 -11.97
CA PHE A 33 -1.76 -14.83 -12.14
C PHE A 33 -0.47 -14.58 -11.37
N GLU A 34 0.38 -13.74 -11.91
CA GLU A 34 1.47 -13.15 -11.14
C GLU A 34 0.90 -12.15 -10.12
N ALA A 35 1.64 -11.95 -9.02
CA ALA A 35 1.18 -11.05 -7.95
C ALA A 35 0.93 -9.62 -8.48
N ASP A 36 1.84 -9.10 -9.30
CA ASP A 36 1.74 -7.75 -9.84
C ASP A 36 0.50 -7.56 -10.72
N GLU A 37 0.13 -8.56 -11.52
CA GLU A 37 -1.10 -8.51 -12.32
C GLU A 37 -2.34 -8.35 -11.45
N LEU A 38 -2.43 -9.10 -10.35
CA LEU A 38 -3.56 -9.04 -9.42
C LEU A 38 -3.60 -7.74 -8.62
N ILE A 39 -2.45 -7.22 -8.24
CA ILE A 39 -2.34 -5.94 -7.53
C ILE A 39 -2.78 -4.79 -8.45
N ASP A 40 -2.35 -4.77 -9.69
CA ASP A 40 -2.77 -3.79 -10.69
C ASP A 40 -4.29 -3.85 -10.92
N ILE A 41 -4.88 -5.04 -10.95
CA ILE A 41 -6.33 -5.24 -11.03
C ILE A 41 -7.03 -4.68 -9.79
N ALA A 42 -6.48 -4.91 -8.59
CA ALA A 42 -7.02 -4.34 -7.36
C ALA A 42 -6.98 -2.80 -7.35
N GLU A 43 -5.87 -2.22 -7.81
CA GLU A 43 -5.75 -0.77 -7.96
C GLU A 43 -6.77 -0.21 -8.96
N TYR A 44 -6.94 -0.88 -10.09
CA TYR A 44 -7.96 -0.52 -11.08
C TYR A 44 -9.36 -0.48 -10.46
N TYR A 45 -9.75 -1.52 -9.72
CA TYR A 45 -11.05 -1.55 -9.06
C TYR A 45 -11.18 -0.48 -7.99
N THR A 46 -10.12 -0.17 -7.26
CA THR A 46 -10.08 0.91 -6.28
C THR A 46 -10.36 2.27 -6.94
N LEU A 47 -9.72 2.55 -8.06
CA LEU A 47 -9.95 3.80 -8.82
C LEU A 47 -11.37 3.89 -9.39
N LYS A 48 -12.00 2.75 -9.67
CA LYS A 48 -13.42 2.70 -10.09
C LYS A 48 -14.41 2.74 -8.92
N GLY A 49 -13.93 2.87 -7.67
CA GLY A 49 -14.78 2.84 -6.49
C GLY A 49 -15.32 1.46 -6.12
N ARG A 50 -14.80 0.40 -6.75
CA ARG A 50 -15.23 -0.99 -6.55
C ARG A 50 -14.36 -1.68 -5.50
N HIS A 51 -14.40 -1.18 -4.27
CA HIS A 51 -13.50 -1.63 -3.19
C HIS A 51 -13.63 -3.11 -2.84
N LYS A 52 -14.85 -3.67 -2.91
CA LYS A 52 -15.07 -5.12 -2.66
C LYS A 52 -14.40 -6.00 -3.70
N ASP A 53 -14.41 -5.56 -4.96
CA ASP A 53 -13.74 -6.30 -6.03
C ASP A 53 -12.22 -6.17 -5.93
N ALA A 54 -11.73 -5.02 -5.50
CA ALA A 54 -10.31 -4.83 -5.18
C ALA A 54 -9.87 -5.77 -4.05
N ASP A 55 -10.64 -5.85 -2.97
CA ASP A 55 -10.34 -6.76 -1.85
C ASP A 55 -10.31 -8.23 -2.28
N LYS A 56 -11.21 -8.65 -3.18
CA LYS A 56 -11.20 -10.02 -3.72
C LYS A 56 -9.94 -10.31 -4.54
N ALA A 57 -9.48 -9.37 -5.34
CA ALA A 57 -8.24 -9.52 -6.10
C ALA A 57 -7.04 -9.65 -5.15
N ILE A 58 -7.00 -8.88 -4.06
CA ILE A 58 -5.97 -9.01 -3.03
C ILE A 58 -6.09 -10.32 -2.26
N ASP A 59 -7.31 -10.80 -1.96
CA ASP A 59 -7.51 -12.12 -1.34
C ASP A 59 -6.87 -13.22 -2.20
N LEU A 60 -7.10 -13.18 -3.50
CA LEU A 60 -6.49 -14.15 -4.43
C LEU A 60 -4.96 -13.97 -4.47
N THR A 61 -4.48 -12.74 -4.48
CA THR A 61 -3.02 -12.48 -4.44
C THR A 61 -2.38 -13.12 -3.22
N LEU A 62 -2.95 -12.92 -2.03
CA LEU A 62 -2.41 -13.46 -0.79
C LEU A 62 -2.62 -14.98 -0.65
N GLN A 63 -3.60 -15.54 -1.35
CA GLN A 63 -3.77 -16.98 -1.44
C GLN A 63 -2.67 -17.64 -2.29
N LEU A 64 -2.28 -17.01 -3.39
CA LEU A 64 -1.24 -17.52 -4.31
C LEU A 64 0.17 -17.11 -3.86
N HIS A 65 0.31 -15.94 -3.27
CA HIS A 65 1.57 -15.31 -2.88
C HIS A 65 1.45 -14.73 -1.45
N PRO A 66 1.43 -15.58 -0.39
CA PRO A 66 1.09 -15.15 0.98
C PRO A 66 2.04 -14.12 1.59
N GLU A 67 3.28 -14.07 1.12
CA GLU A 67 4.31 -13.16 1.62
C GLU A 67 4.54 -11.93 0.73
N ASN A 68 3.68 -11.72 -0.27
CA ASN A 68 3.84 -10.56 -1.15
C ASN A 68 3.60 -9.27 -0.38
N THR A 69 4.66 -8.47 -0.27
CA THR A 69 4.68 -7.24 0.53
C THR A 69 3.68 -6.20 0.03
N ASP A 70 3.59 -6.00 -1.28
CA ASP A 70 2.69 -5.00 -1.87
C ASP A 70 1.23 -5.36 -1.63
N ALA A 71 0.88 -6.65 -1.71
CA ALA A 71 -0.47 -7.13 -1.38
C ALA A 71 -0.79 -6.95 0.10
N LEU A 72 0.17 -7.20 1.00
CA LEU A 72 -0.01 -6.97 2.44
C LEU A 72 -0.20 -5.50 2.76
N VAL A 73 0.58 -4.62 2.15
CA VAL A 73 0.42 -3.16 2.28
C VAL A 73 -0.96 -2.72 1.80
N PHE A 74 -1.40 -3.20 0.64
CA PHE A 74 -2.74 -2.91 0.12
C PHE A 74 -3.82 -3.34 1.11
N ARG A 75 -3.71 -4.56 1.66
CA ARG A 75 -4.65 -5.08 2.67
C ARG A 75 -4.71 -4.20 3.90
N ILE A 76 -3.57 -3.80 4.44
CA ILE A 76 -3.52 -2.94 5.62
C ILE A 76 -4.20 -1.60 5.35
N ARG A 77 -3.89 -0.95 4.22
CA ARG A 77 -4.51 0.32 3.85
C ARG A 77 -6.03 0.20 3.68
N SER A 78 -6.49 -0.88 3.04
CA SER A 78 -7.92 -1.16 2.88
C SER A 78 -8.63 -1.34 4.23
N LEU A 79 -8.02 -2.07 5.16
CA LEU A 79 -8.56 -2.28 6.51
C LEU A 79 -8.61 -0.97 7.31
N MET A 80 -7.60 -0.12 7.20
CA MET A 80 -7.57 1.19 7.85
C MET A 80 -8.67 2.10 7.31
N LEU A 81 -8.88 2.14 6.00
CA LEU A 81 -9.98 2.90 5.38
C LEU A 81 -11.37 2.42 5.81
N GLN A 82 -11.51 1.13 6.12
CA GLN A 82 -12.73 0.54 6.65
C GLN A 82 -12.86 0.71 8.18
N ASN A 83 -11.93 1.42 8.82
CA ASN A 83 -11.84 1.61 10.27
C ASN A 83 -11.69 0.30 11.05
N LYS A 84 -11.09 -0.70 10.43
CA LYS A 84 -10.79 -2.02 11.03
C LYS A 84 -9.36 -2.05 11.55
N LYS A 85 -9.05 -1.17 12.50
CA LYS A 85 -7.69 -0.92 12.99
C LYS A 85 -7.04 -2.16 13.63
N GLU A 86 -7.79 -2.94 14.38
CA GLU A 86 -7.24 -4.13 15.04
C GLU A 86 -6.88 -5.22 14.03
N GLU A 87 -7.71 -5.42 13.00
CA GLU A 87 -7.38 -6.34 11.92
C GLU A 87 -6.16 -5.86 11.13
N ALA A 88 -6.05 -4.55 10.87
CA ALA A 88 -4.89 -3.96 10.22
C ALA A 88 -3.60 -4.21 10.99
N LYS A 89 -3.61 -4.10 12.31
CA LYS A 89 -2.45 -4.38 13.17
C LYS A 89 -2.00 -5.84 13.08
N VAL A 90 -2.92 -6.77 13.01
CA VAL A 90 -2.61 -8.20 12.85
C VAL A 90 -1.86 -8.44 11.52
N VAL A 91 -2.36 -7.87 10.43
CA VAL A 91 -1.70 -7.98 9.13
C VAL A 91 -0.36 -7.25 9.12
N ALA A 92 -0.25 -6.10 9.78
CA ALA A 92 0.98 -5.32 9.86
C ALA A 92 2.13 -6.06 10.55
N GLN A 93 1.83 -7.02 11.42
CA GLN A 93 2.87 -7.86 12.02
C GLN A 93 3.67 -8.65 10.97
N LEU A 94 3.06 -8.98 9.85
CA LEU A 94 3.73 -9.71 8.75
C LEU A 94 4.76 -8.87 8.02
N ILE A 95 4.68 -7.55 8.10
CA ILE A 95 5.63 -6.61 7.49
C ILE A 95 6.49 -5.86 8.53
N ALA A 96 6.41 -6.23 9.81
CA ALA A 96 7.07 -5.51 10.91
C ALA A 96 8.59 -5.40 10.73
N ASN A 97 9.23 -6.40 10.13
CA ASN A 97 10.67 -6.44 9.91
C ASN A 97 11.06 -6.04 8.48
N SER A 98 10.12 -5.60 7.66
CA SER A 98 10.42 -5.16 6.31
C SER A 98 11.27 -3.89 6.31
N THR A 99 12.27 -3.85 5.42
CA THR A 99 13.10 -2.67 5.18
C THR A 99 12.59 -1.84 4.01
N ASP A 100 11.51 -2.28 3.34
CA ASP A 100 10.91 -1.55 2.24
C ASP A 100 10.42 -0.18 2.71
N ARG A 101 10.72 0.83 1.93
CA ARG A 101 10.33 2.22 2.18
C ARG A 101 8.84 2.38 2.42
N GLU A 102 8.01 1.80 1.57
CA GLU A 102 6.55 1.88 1.68
C GLU A 102 6.03 1.23 2.96
N CYS A 103 6.59 0.08 3.36
CA CYS A 103 6.24 -0.57 4.62
C CYS A 103 6.60 0.30 5.82
N ARG A 104 7.75 0.95 5.80
CA ARG A 104 8.18 1.85 6.88
C ARG A 104 7.28 3.08 6.98
N PHE A 105 6.92 3.70 5.88
CA PHE A 105 5.95 4.80 5.87
C PHE A 105 4.61 4.34 6.44
N LEU A 106 4.10 3.20 6.03
CA LEU A 106 2.85 2.66 6.53
C LEU A 106 2.89 2.39 8.03
N GLN A 107 3.98 1.81 8.54
CA GLN A 107 4.17 1.59 9.97
C GLN A 107 4.19 2.92 10.75
N ALA A 108 4.87 3.94 10.24
CA ALA A 108 4.89 5.26 10.84
C ALA A 108 3.49 5.91 10.83
N ASP A 109 2.75 5.80 9.74
CA ASP A 109 1.37 6.30 9.64
C ASP A 109 0.47 5.65 10.70
N MET A 110 0.57 4.34 10.87
CA MET A 110 -0.20 3.62 11.90
C MET A 110 0.15 4.07 13.32
N LEU A 111 1.44 4.31 13.60
CA LEU A 111 1.88 4.83 14.88
C LEU A 111 1.35 6.26 15.13
N MET A 112 1.36 7.12 14.11
CA MET A 112 0.81 8.47 14.23
C MET A 112 -0.69 8.47 14.50
N GLU A 113 -1.44 7.55 13.90
CA GLU A 113 -2.86 7.39 14.20
C GLU A 113 -3.13 6.96 15.65
N GLU A 114 -2.18 6.30 16.29
CA GLU A 114 -2.23 5.91 17.71
C GLU A 114 -1.66 6.99 18.65
N ASP A 115 -1.31 8.17 18.11
CA ASP A 115 -0.66 9.25 18.86
C ASP A 115 0.74 8.87 19.41
N ARG A 116 1.39 7.91 18.75
CA ARG A 116 2.75 7.44 19.08
C ARG A 116 3.78 8.09 18.17
N ILE A 117 3.84 9.42 18.22
CA ILE A 117 4.59 10.24 17.26
C ILE A 117 6.10 10.03 17.39
N GLU A 118 6.62 9.89 18.63
CA GLU A 118 8.04 9.66 18.86
C GLU A 118 8.55 8.35 18.24
N GLU A 119 7.72 7.31 18.26
CA GLU A 119 8.07 6.03 17.65
C GLU A 119 8.05 6.12 16.11
N ALA A 120 7.09 6.86 15.54
CA ALA A 120 7.09 7.17 14.11
C ALA A 120 8.33 7.96 13.70
N GLU A 121 8.74 8.94 14.51
CA GLU A 121 9.95 9.74 14.31
C GLU A 121 11.21 8.86 14.24
N GLU A 122 11.32 7.85 15.09
CA GLU A 122 12.45 6.91 15.03
C GLU A 122 12.50 6.12 13.72
N ILE A 123 11.34 5.71 13.21
CA ILE A 123 11.25 5.04 11.89
C ILE A 123 11.76 5.98 10.79
N PHE A 124 11.31 7.23 10.77
CA PHE A 124 11.73 8.21 9.77
C PHE A 124 13.22 8.54 9.85
N LYS A 125 13.78 8.68 11.05
CA LYS A 125 15.21 8.91 11.23
C LYS A 125 16.04 7.76 10.65
N GLN A 126 15.63 6.53 10.92
CA GLN A 126 16.33 5.36 10.39
C GLN A 126 16.20 5.29 8.86
N LEU A 127 15.04 5.58 8.31
CA LEU A 127 14.79 5.59 6.87
C LEU A 127 15.70 6.61 6.16
N VAL A 128 15.79 7.82 6.69
CA VAL A 128 16.65 8.88 6.14
C VAL A 128 18.12 8.48 6.17
N MET A 129 18.57 7.84 7.24
CA MET A 129 19.95 7.35 7.34
C MET A 129 20.22 6.25 6.29
N ASP A 130 19.28 5.31 6.13
CA ASP A 130 19.43 4.20 5.18
C ASP A 130 19.38 4.69 3.72
N GLU A 131 18.65 5.76 3.43
CA GLU A 131 18.54 6.37 2.10
C GLU A 131 19.50 7.55 1.89
N GLU A 132 20.56 7.66 2.70
CA GLU A 132 21.62 8.65 2.56
C GLU A 132 21.13 10.11 2.45
N TYR A 133 20.05 10.45 3.17
CA TYR A 133 19.46 11.79 3.22
C TYR A 133 18.94 12.31 1.87
N GLU A 134 18.39 11.45 1.06
CA GLU A 134 17.78 11.88 -0.20
C GLU A 134 16.64 12.89 0.01
N VAL A 135 16.62 13.92 -0.84
CA VAL A 135 15.66 15.04 -0.72
C VAL A 135 14.22 14.56 -0.86
N ASP A 136 13.96 13.62 -1.77
CA ASP A 136 12.62 13.07 -1.98
C ASP A 136 12.09 12.37 -0.73
N THR A 137 12.94 11.64 -0.01
CA THR A 137 12.58 11.01 1.27
C THR A 137 12.23 12.06 2.32
N LEU A 138 13.00 13.13 2.42
CA LEU A 138 12.72 14.23 3.35
C LEU A 138 11.38 14.90 3.05
N LEU A 139 11.09 15.13 1.78
CA LEU A 139 9.83 15.73 1.35
C LEU A 139 8.63 14.82 1.66
N ASP A 140 8.77 13.52 1.45
CA ASP A 140 7.70 12.55 1.77
C ASP A 140 7.42 12.49 3.27
N ILE A 141 8.46 12.55 4.12
CA ILE A 141 8.31 12.61 5.58
C ILE A 141 7.58 13.88 6.00
N ILE A 142 7.98 15.03 5.46
CA ILE A 142 7.31 16.31 5.74
C ILE A 142 5.83 16.22 5.34
N GLN A 143 5.54 15.65 4.18
CA GLN A 143 4.17 15.48 3.71
C GLN A 143 3.36 14.57 4.63
N ASP A 144 3.95 13.47 5.10
CA ASP A 144 3.30 12.54 6.04
C ASP A 144 2.92 13.23 7.35
N TYR A 145 3.84 13.97 7.95
CA TYR A 145 3.55 14.75 9.15
C TYR A 145 2.47 15.81 8.92
N THR A 146 2.51 16.48 7.77
CA THR A 146 1.50 17.47 7.41
C THR A 146 0.13 16.83 7.26
N ASN A 147 0.04 15.68 6.60
CA ASN A 147 -1.19 14.92 6.44
C ASN A 147 -1.76 14.44 7.79
N ALA A 148 -0.89 14.14 8.75
CA ALA A 148 -1.25 13.75 10.11
C ALA A 148 -1.51 14.94 11.05
N ASN A 149 -1.52 16.19 10.55
CA ASN A 149 -1.65 17.43 11.31
C ASN A 149 -0.55 17.60 12.39
N GLN A 150 0.66 17.11 12.10
CA GLN A 150 1.84 17.21 12.97
C GLN A 150 2.82 18.25 12.45
N GLU A 151 2.36 19.50 12.33
CA GLU A 151 3.12 20.59 11.71
C GLU A 151 4.46 20.92 12.43
N GLU A 152 4.49 20.77 13.75
CA GLU A 152 5.70 20.97 14.53
C GLU A 152 6.79 19.97 14.15
N TYR A 153 6.44 18.70 14.03
CA TYR A 153 7.37 17.66 13.58
C TYR A 153 7.79 17.87 12.12
N ALA A 154 6.84 18.20 11.23
CA ALA A 154 7.14 18.52 9.84
C ALA A 154 8.17 19.64 9.73
N GLY A 155 8.04 20.70 10.55
CA GLY A 155 8.97 21.85 10.58
C GLY A 155 10.39 21.49 10.98
N GLN A 156 10.60 20.45 11.74
CA GLN A 156 11.94 19.99 12.15
C GLN A 156 12.72 19.31 11.01
N TRP A 157 12.04 18.90 9.95
CA TRP A 157 12.63 18.24 8.79
C TRP A 157 12.94 19.18 7.61
N VAL A 158 12.63 20.45 7.75
CA VAL A 158 12.87 21.48 6.71
C VAL A 158 14.36 21.87 6.65
#